data_9b61827290b56d3f774a9c7bcd3df906
#
_entry.id   9b61827290b56d3f774a9c7bcd3df906
#
_cell.length_a   1.000
_cell.length_b   1.000
_cell.length_c   1.000
_cell.angle_alpha   90.00
_cell.angle_beta   90.00
_cell.angle_gamma   90.00
#
_symmetry.space_group_name_H-M   'P 1'
#
loop_
_entity.id
_entity.type
_entity.pdbx_description
1 polymer ?
#
loop_
_entity_poly.entity_id
_entity_poly.type
_entity_poly.pdbx_seq_one_letter_code
_entity_poly.pdbx_strand_id
1 'polypeptide(L)'
;RITNIIGDKSTAKTALATEALINFVFKYKDGNAAYRETEAAFDKEYAEAMGLPVKKIDFGNPDKPLLTVEDFERDLTAFIEKQGPKVPGIYVLDSLDALSDEAEMERDIGEATYGGNKAKQLSTMFRKLARKIEMSNVLLIVVSQVRDNIGAMFGEKHKRSGGKALDFYASQIMWLAHLKILKKTINKVERPYGILIKSSVRKNKVAIAHRSAEFEFHFGYGVEDLTASVNWLKEIGRLGSIGLKT
;
A
#
# COMPACT_ATOMS: atom_id res chain seq x y z
N ARG A 1 6.51 -7.82 9.57
CA ARG A 1 7.24 -6.83 8.77
C ARG A 1 6.31 -5.67 8.39
N ILE A 2 6.89 -4.52 8.03
CA ILE A 2 6.14 -3.33 7.61
C ILE A 2 6.57 -2.95 6.20
N THR A 3 5.60 -2.84 5.28
CA THR A 3 5.79 -2.34 3.92
C THR A 3 4.99 -1.06 3.73
N ASN A 4 5.61 -0.01 3.20
CA ASN A 4 4.92 1.23 2.87
C ASN A 4 4.87 1.39 1.34
N ILE A 5 3.65 1.52 0.80
CA ILE A 5 3.37 1.79 -0.61
C ILE A 5 3.00 3.27 -0.74
N ILE A 6 3.78 4.01 -1.50
CA ILE A 6 3.68 5.46 -1.64
C ILE A 6 3.44 5.83 -3.10
N GLY A 7 2.59 6.78 -3.36
CA GLY A 7 2.38 7.30 -4.71
C GLY A 7 1.35 8.41 -4.74
N ASP A 8 1.30 9.13 -5.85
CA ASP A 8 0.30 10.14 -6.12
C ASP A 8 -1.05 9.52 -6.46
N LYS A 9 -2.05 10.34 -6.79
CA LYS A 9 -3.36 9.88 -7.25
C LYS A 9 -3.22 8.96 -8.46
N SER A 10 -4.10 7.98 -8.55
CA SER A 10 -4.19 7.05 -9.70
C SER A 10 -2.88 6.32 -10.04
N THR A 11 -2.07 5.98 -9.04
CA THR A 11 -0.86 5.16 -9.20
C THR A 11 -1.07 3.70 -8.81
N ALA A 12 -2.32 3.24 -8.72
CA ALA A 12 -2.74 1.87 -8.36
C ALA A 12 -2.22 1.37 -6.99
N LYS A 13 -2.04 2.25 -5.99
CA LYS A 13 -1.63 1.88 -4.62
C LYS A 13 -2.58 0.86 -3.99
N THR A 14 -3.87 1.22 -3.94
CA THR A 14 -4.96 0.35 -3.46
C THR A 14 -4.98 -0.98 -4.19
N ALA A 15 -4.88 -0.96 -5.52
CA ALA A 15 -4.87 -2.18 -6.32
C ALA A 15 -3.68 -3.09 -5.99
N LEU A 16 -2.47 -2.53 -5.84
CA LEU A 16 -1.29 -3.32 -5.46
C LEU A 16 -1.41 -3.89 -4.03
N ALA A 17 -2.03 -3.15 -3.10
CA ALA A 17 -2.34 -3.65 -1.77
C ALA A 17 -3.39 -4.77 -1.82
N THR A 18 -4.40 -4.65 -2.68
CA THR A 18 -5.41 -5.69 -2.93
C THR A 18 -4.78 -6.94 -3.55
N GLU A 19 -3.88 -6.81 -4.51
CA GLU A 19 -3.11 -7.93 -5.08
C GLU A 19 -2.28 -8.66 -4.01
N ALA A 20 -1.69 -7.94 -3.08
CA ALA A 20 -0.97 -8.55 -1.97
C ALA A 20 -1.90 -9.36 -1.06
N LEU A 21 -3.13 -8.88 -0.80
CA LEU A 21 -4.16 -9.62 -0.07
C LEU A 21 -4.61 -10.87 -0.82
N ILE A 22 -4.89 -10.76 -2.12
CA ILE A 22 -5.27 -11.89 -2.98
C ILE A 22 -4.21 -12.98 -2.87
N ASN A 23 -2.96 -12.64 -3.16
CA ASN A 23 -1.84 -13.59 -3.11
C ASN A 23 -1.64 -14.19 -1.73
N PHE A 24 -1.83 -13.40 -0.66
CA PHE A 24 -1.73 -13.87 0.71
C PHE A 24 -2.79 -14.93 1.03
N VAL A 25 -4.05 -14.64 0.74
CA VAL A 25 -5.18 -15.55 1.05
C VAL A 25 -5.11 -16.85 0.25
N PHE A 26 -4.65 -16.80 -0.99
CA PHE A 26 -4.45 -18.01 -1.78
C PHE A 26 -3.26 -18.86 -1.28
N LYS A 27 -2.20 -18.21 -0.83
CA LYS A 27 -0.99 -18.89 -0.32
C LYS A 27 -1.18 -19.43 1.09
N TYR A 28 -1.86 -18.71 1.96
CA TYR A 28 -2.02 -19.03 3.38
C TYR A 28 -3.51 -19.22 3.71
N LYS A 29 -4.02 -20.42 3.48
CA LYS A 29 -5.45 -20.73 3.62
C LYS A 29 -6.00 -20.49 5.03
N ASP A 30 -5.16 -20.69 6.06
CA ASP A 30 -5.47 -20.49 7.47
C ASP A 30 -4.95 -19.14 8.00
N GLY A 31 -4.41 -18.30 7.12
CA GLY A 31 -3.90 -16.98 7.48
C GLY A 31 -5.04 -15.99 7.74
N ASN A 32 -4.80 -15.04 8.64
CA ASN A 32 -5.74 -13.94 8.90
C ASN A 32 -5.42 -12.74 8.03
N ALA A 33 -6.43 -12.19 7.37
CA ALA A 33 -6.29 -11.03 6.50
C ALA A 33 -7.27 -9.92 6.92
N ALA A 34 -6.74 -8.73 7.17
CA ALA A 34 -7.51 -7.55 7.50
C ALA A 34 -7.22 -6.41 6.51
N TYR A 35 -8.27 -5.68 6.15
CA TYR A 35 -8.19 -4.47 5.35
C TYR A 35 -8.96 -3.35 6.05
N ARG A 36 -8.29 -2.25 6.31
CA ARG A 36 -8.88 -1.06 6.92
C ARG A 36 -8.81 0.08 5.93
N GLU A 37 -9.97 0.48 5.50
CA GLU A 37 -10.20 1.56 4.57
C GLU A 37 -10.55 2.82 5.36
N THR A 38 -9.94 3.96 5.00
CA THR A 38 -10.07 5.21 5.75
C THR A 38 -10.49 6.41 4.87
N GLU A 39 -10.63 6.20 3.55
CA GLU A 39 -10.98 7.26 2.58
C GLU A 39 -12.44 7.20 2.10
N ALA A 40 -13.22 6.20 2.55
CA ALA A 40 -14.57 5.89 2.08
C ALA A 40 -14.67 5.70 0.56
N ALA A 41 -13.64 5.07 -0.04
CA ALA A 41 -13.49 4.93 -1.49
C ALA A 41 -13.25 3.48 -1.96
N PHE A 42 -13.19 2.50 -1.06
CA PHE A 42 -12.93 1.10 -1.43
C PHE A 42 -14.19 0.42 -1.96
N ASP A 43 -14.09 -0.05 -3.20
CA ASP A 43 -15.16 -0.79 -3.87
C ASP A 43 -14.90 -2.30 -3.75
N LYS A 44 -15.76 -2.99 -2.97
CA LYS A 44 -15.67 -4.43 -2.74
C LYS A 44 -16.00 -5.24 -3.99
N GLU A 45 -16.96 -4.79 -4.81
CA GLU A 45 -17.34 -5.49 -6.04
C GLU A 45 -16.20 -5.43 -7.07
N TYR A 46 -15.54 -4.27 -7.17
CA TYR A 46 -14.37 -4.13 -8.01
C TYR A 46 -13.21 -5.01 -7.52
N ALA A 47 -12.97 -5.10 -6.21
CA ALA A 47 -11.96 -5.96 -5.63
C ALA A 47 -12.27 -7.46 -5.84
N GLU A 48 -13.55 -7.87 -5.77
CA GLU A 48 -13.98 -9.23 -6.13
C GLU A 48 -13.74 -9.53 -7.61
N ALA A 49 -14.00 -8.58 -8.50
CA ALA A 49 -13.71 -8.73 -9.93
C ALA A 49 -12.21 -8.89 -10.21
N MET A 50 -11.34 -8.32 -9.39
CA MET A 50 -9.89 -8.54 -9.40
C MET A 50 -9.47 -9.89 -8.80
N GLY A 51 -10.40 -10.65 -8.21
CA GLY A 51 -10.14 -11.96 -7.60
C GLY A 51 -9.97 -11.96 -6.08
N LEU A 52 -10.26 -10.84 -5.38
CA LEU A 52 -10.19 -10.81 -3.91
C LEU A 52 -11.34 -11.63 -3.32
N PRO A 53 -11.07 -12.68 -2.50
CA PRO A 53 -12.12 -13.41 -1.80
C PRO A 53 -12.62 -12.60 -0.60
N VAL A 54 -13.46 -11.60 -0.84
CA VAL A 54 -13.95 -10.60 0.14
C VAL A 54 -14.45 -11.23 1.43
N LYS A 55 -15.12 -12.39 1.35
CA LYS A 55 -15.62 -13.12 2.52
C LYS A 55 -14.53 -13.61 3.48
N LYS A 56 -13.28 -13.67 3.04
CA LYS A 56 -12.12 -14.08 3.85
C LYS A 56 -11.36 -12.88 4.44
N ILE A 57 -11.78 -11.67 4.13
CA ILE A 57 -11.13 -10.45 4.59
C ILE A 57 -11.92 -9.83 5.73
N ASP A 58 -11.25 -9.54 6.83
CA ASP A 58 -11.81 -8.73 7.91
C ASP A 58 -11.70 -7.24 7.53
N PHE A 59 -12.85 -6.63 7.22
CA PHE A 59 -12.94 -5.20 6.90
C PHE A 59 -13.19 -4.31 8.13
N GLY A 60 -13.19 -4.89 9.34
CA GLY A 60 -13.51 -4.17 10.56
C GLY A 60 -15.01 -3.93 10.74
N ASN A 61 -15.33 -3.07 11.71
CA ASN A 61 -16.72 -2.71 11.98
C ASN A 61 -17.10 -1.46 11.16
N PRO A 62 -18.08 -1.55 10.24
CA PRO A 62 -18.52 -0.40 9.43
C PRO A 62 -19.10 0.75 10.26
N ASP A 63 -19.66 0.46 11.45
CA ASP A 63 -20.21 1.47 12.37
C ASP A 63 -19.12 2.19 13.20
N LYS A 64 -17.88 1.70 13.14
CA LYS A 64 -16.73 2.25 13.84
C LYS A 64 -15.50 2.27 12.94
N PRO A 65 -15.51 3.11 11.89
CA PRO A 65 -14.35 3.25 11.00
C PRO A 65 -13.15 3.82 11.78
N LEU A 66 -11.95 3.53 11.27
CA LEU A 66 -10.74 4.15 11.82
C LEU A 66 -10.66 5.61 11.37
N LEU A 67 -10.66 6.53 12.33
CA LEU A 67 -10.59 7.97 12.06
C LEU A 67 -9.26 8.57 12.54
N THR A 68 -8.64 7.96 13.55
CA THR A 68 -7.45 8.51 14.20
C THR A 68 -6.28 7.51 14.19
N VAL A 69 -5.09 8.02 14.44
CA VAL A 69 -3.88 7.19 14.64
C VAL A 69 -4.05 6.28 15.86
N GLU A 70 -4.76 6.76 16.87
CA GLU A 70 -5.06 6.01 18.10
C GLU A 70 -6.03 4.86 17.81
N ASP A 71 -7.05 5.06 16.96
CA ASP A 71 -7.92 3.98 16.50
C ASP A 71 -7.11 2.90 15.78
N PHE A 72 -6.23 3.33 14.88
CA PHE A 72 -5.35 2.41 14.15
C PHE A 72 -4.41 1.65 15.11
N GLU A 73 -3.83 2.32 16.14
CA GLU A 73 -3.01 1.64 17.15
C GLU A 73 -3.81 0.56 17.88
N ARG A 74 -5.05 0.87 18.30
CA ARG A 74 -5.94 -0.05 19.02
C ARG A 74 -6.33 -1.25 18.15
N ASP A 75 -6.79 -1.02 16.93
CA ASP A 75 -7.25 -2.09 16.02
C ASP A 75 -6.09 -2.99 15.58
N LEU A 76 -4.96 -2.42 15.20
CA LEU A 76 -3.76 -3.19 14.84
C LEU A 76 -3.24 -4.01 16.04
N THR A 77 -3.28 -3.47 17.25
CA THR A 77 -2.89 -4.20 18.46
C THR A 77 -3.81 -5.39 18.70
N ALA A 78 -5.12 -5.20 18.61
CA ALA A 78 -6.09 -6.28 18.74
C ALA A 78 -5.89 -7.36 17.68
N PHE A 79 -5.63 -6.97 16.43
CA PHE A 79 -5.31 -7.91 15.36
C PHE A 79 -4.05 -8.74 15.68
N ILE A 80 -2.97 -8.09 16.12
CA ILE A 80 -1.70 -8.75 16.48
C ILE A 80 -1.89 -9.73 17.65
N GLU A 81 -2.62 -9.34 18.68
CA GLU A 81 -2.86 -10.16 19.87
C GLU A 81 -3.71 -11.40 19.58
N LYS A 82 -4.68 -11.25 18.67
CA LYS A 82 -5.52 -12.38 18.19
C LYS A 82 -4.74 -13.35 17.30
N GLN A 83 -3.70 -12.87 16.61
CA GLN A 83 -3.01 -13.60 15.55
C GLN A 83 -2.23 -14.82 16.04
N GLY A 84 -1.50 -14.69 17.11
CA GLY A 84 -0.53 -15.72 17.54
C GLY A 84 0.65 -15.89 16.56
N PRO A 85 1.81 -16.37 17.03
CA PRO A 85 3.06 -16.34 16.25
C PRO A 85 3.15 -17.37 15.13
N LYS A 86 2.33 -18.42 15.15
CA LYS A 86 2.40 -19.54 14.19
C LYS A 86 1.55 -19.33 12.95
N VAL A 87 0.50 -18.52 13.03
CA VAL A 87 -0.42 -18.26 11.92
C VAL A 87 0.04 -16.98 11.20
N PRO A 88 0.27 -17.00 9.89
CA PRO A 88 0.63 -15.77 9.17
C PRO A 88 -0.56 -14.81 9.12
N GLY A 89 -0.26 -13.52 9.24
CA GLY A 89 -1.25 -12.45 9.15
C GLY A 89 -0.85 -11.37 8.16
N ILE A 90 -1.83 -10.77 7.50
CA ILE A 90 -1.69 -9.57 6.72
C ILE A 90 -2.69 -8.53 7.17
N TYR A 91 -2.22 -7.31 7.38
CA TYR A 91 -3.04 -6.16 7.72
C TYR A 91 -2.73 -5.02 6.75
N VAL A 92 -3.73 -4.52 6.06
CA VAL A 92 -3.63 -3.38 5.15
C VAL A 92 -4.33 -2.18 5.73
N LEU A 93 -3.65 -1.03 5.78
CA LEU A 93 -4.22 0.29 6.05
C LEU A 93 -4.20 1.12 4.77
N ASP A 94 -5.35 1.51 4.26
CA ASP A 94 -5.51 2.32 3.06
C ASP A 94 -6.49 3.49 3.32
N SER A 95 -5.99 4.69 3.60
CA SER A 95 -4.61 5.13 3.66
C SER A 95 -4.27 5.80 5.00
N LEU A 96 -2.97 5.87 5.32
CA LEU A 96 -2.48 6.60 6.50
C LEU A 96 -2.81 8.09 6.45
N ASP A 97 -2.98 8.63 5.26
CA ASP A 97 -3.17 10.07 5.02
C ASP A 97 -4.53 10.58 5.50
N ALA A 98 -5.56 9.74 5.43
CA ALA A 98 -6.91 10.08 5.85
C ALA A 98 -7.09 10.07 7.38
N LEU A 99 -6.20 9.42 8.13
CA LEU A 99 -6.27 9.45 9.60
C LEU A 99 -5.91 10.84 10.12
N SER A 100 -6.62 11.26 11.16
CA SER A 100 -6.28 12.42 12.02
C SER A 100 -5.60 11.96 13.31
N ASP A 101 -5.35 12.85 14.25
CA ASP A 101 -5.11 12.53 15.66
C ASP A 101 -6.35 12.91 16.51
N GLU A 102 -6.55 12.26 17.67
CA GLU A 102 -7.72 12.50 18.52
C GLU A 102 -7.84 13.98 18.88
N ALA A 103 -6.72 14.66 19.17
CA ALA A 103 -6.72 16.08 19.49
C ALA A 103 -7.11 16.97 18.29
N GLU A 104 -6.89 16.53 17.06
CA GLU A 104 -7.36 17.22 15.85
C GLU A 104 -8.87 17.05 15.68
N MET A 105 -9.41 15.85 15.99
CA MET A 105 -10.84 15.57 15.88
C MET A 105 -11.70 16.32 16.90
N GLU A 106 -11.15 16.67 18.07
CA GLU A 106 -11.84 17.41 19.13
C GLU A 106 -11.87 18.94 18.92
N ARG A 107 -11.09 19.45 17.96
CA ARG A 107 -10.99 20.90 17.69
C ARG A 107 -12.01 21.38 16.69
N ASP A 108 -12.43 22.61 16.89
CA ASP A 108 -13.27 23.31 15.92
C ASP A 108 -12.48 23.73 14.67
N ILE A 109 -13.17 23.78 13.54
CA ILE A 109 -12.60 24.26 12.27
C ILE A 109 -12.18 25.72 12.43
N GLY A 110 -10.88 25.99 12.29
CA GLY A 110 -10.31 27.36 12.41
C GLY A 110 -9.39 27.56 13.62
N GLU A 111 -9.31 26.62 14.54
CA GLU A 111 -8.31 26.66 15.60
C GLU A 111 -6.91 26.32 15.10
N ALA A 112 -5.90 27.01 15.63
CA ALA A 112 -4.51 26.83 15.20
C ALA A 112 -4.00 25.41 15.44
N THR A 113 -3.52 24.74 14.38
CA THR A 113 -2.97 23.38 14.43
C THR A 113 -1.46 23.42 14.64
N TYR A 114 -0.96 22.77 15.66
CA TYR A 114 0.46 22.40 15.73
C TYR A 114 0.69 21.20 14.83
N GLY A 115 1.11 21.44 13.58
CA GLY A 115 1.22 20.48 12.49
C GLY A 115 2.22 19.34 12.65
N GLY A 116 2.45 18.84 13.85
CA GLY A 116 3.40 17.76 14.13
C GLY A 116 2.85 16.64 15.01
N ASN A 117 1.63 16.75 15.50
CA ASN A 117 1.06 15.81 16.49
C ASN A 117 0.91 14.41 15.90
N LYS A 118 0.24 14.30 14.77
CA LYS A 118 0.09 13.03 14.02
C LYS A 118 1.45 12.34 13.77
N ALA A 119 2.47 13.08 13.34
CA ALA A 119 3.80 12.52 13.09
C ALA A 119 4.47 12.00 14.37
N LYS A 120 4.30 12.70 15.50
CA LYS A 120 4.79 12.30 16.82
C LYS A 120 4.08 11.03 17.31
N GLN A 121 2.77 10.95 17.16
CA GLN A 121 1.97 9.79 17.54
C GLN A 121 2.32 8.57 16.70
N LEU A 122 2.41 8.70 15.38
CA LEU A 122 2.88 7.63 14.50
C LEU A 122 4.28 7.14 14.89
N SER A 123 5.19 8.04 15.24
CA SER A 123 6.52 7.64 15.68
C SER A 123 6.48 6.86 16.99
N THR A 124 5.60 7.25 17.92
CA THR A 124 5.41 6.56 19.20
C THR A 124 4.76 5.19 19.00
N MET A 125 3.71 5.12 18.19
CA MET A 125 3.00 3.89 17.85
C MET A 125 3.94 2.86 17.21
N PHE A 126 4.65 3.24 16.15
CA PHE A 126 5.57 2.31 15.47
C PHE A 126 6.73 1.87 16.37
N ARG A 127 7.20 2.74 17.30
CA ARG A 127 8.21 2.34 18.29
C ARG A 127 7.70 1.23 19.20
N LYS A 128 6.45 1.27 19.60
CA LYS A 128 5.82 0.25 20.44
C LYS A 128 5.52 -1.04 19.67
N LEU A 129 5.00 -0.92 18.43
CA LEU A 129 4.40 -2.03 17.71
C LEU A 129 5.35 -2.75 16.73
N ALA A 130 6.42 -2.10 16.24
CA ALA A 130 7.27 -2.71 15.20
C ALA A 130 7.81 -4.09 15.58
N ARG A 131 8.25 -4.27 16.83
CA ARG A 131 8.73 -5.57 17.32
C ARG A 131 7.58 -6.56 17.52
N LYS A 132 6.42 -6.11 18.01
CA LYS A 132 5.23 -6.97 18.15
C LYS A 132 4.77 -7.49 16.78
N ILE A 133 4.69 -6.62 15.77
CA ILE A 133 4.35 -6.99 14.38
C ILE A 133 5.32 -8.05 13.84
N GLU A 134 6.61 -7.90 14.08
CA GLU A 134 7.61 -8.87 13.63
C GLU A 134 7.43 -10.24 14.31
N MET A 135 7.25 -10.24 15.63
CA MET A 135 7.12 -11.47 16.43
C MET A 135 5.81 -12.21 16.18
N SER A 136 4.75 -11.52 15.80
CA SER A 136 3.41 -12.08 15.53
C SER A 136 3.24 -12.61 14.11
N ASN A 137 4.31 -12.69 13.30
CA ASN A 137 4.26 -13.14 11.91
C ASN A 137 3.26 -12.34 11.04
N VAL A 138 3.14 -11.03 11.29
CA VAL A 138 2.25 -10.12 10.58
C VAL A 138 3.01 -9.31 9.54
N LEU A 139 2.45 -9.24 8.34
CA LEU A 139 2.79 -8.23 7.33
C LEU A 139 1.81 -7.07 7.46
N LEU A 140 2.32 -5.91 7.86
CA LEU A 140 1.60 -4.65 7.81
C LEU A 140 1.92 -3.93 6.51
N ILE A 141 0.91 -3.69 5.68
CA ILE A 141 1.00 -2.83 4.50
C ILE A 141 0.32 -1.49 4.82
N VAL A 142 1.07 -0.41 4.65
CA VAL A 142 0.55 0.95 4.83
C VAL A 142 0.59 1.65 3.47
N VAL A 143 -0.57 2.07 3.00
CA VAL A 143 -0.70 2.93 1.82
C VAL A 143 -0.56 4.38 2.26
N SER A 144 0.25 5.16 1.53
CA SER A 144 0.48 6.59 1.79
C SER A 144 0.41 7.40 0.50
N GLN A 145 -0.07 8.63 0.62
CA GLN A 145 -0.12 9.57 -0.49
C GLN A 145 1.12 10.46 -0.50
N VAL A 146 1.46 10.94 -1.69
CA VAL A 146 2.48 11.96 -1.89
C VAL A 146 1.84 13.33 -1.72
N ARG A 147 2.53 14.24 -1.04
CA ARG A 147 2.19 15.67 -1.00
C ARG A 147 3.32 16.47 -1.62
N ASP A 148 2.98 17.50 -2.36
CA ASP A 148 3.96 18.42 -2.90
C ASP A 148 4.67 19.18 -1.77
N ASN A 149 5.97 19.29 -1.88
CA ASN A 149 6.78 20.06 -0.96
C ASN A 149 6.79 21.52 -1.41
N ILE A 150 5.69 22.23 -1.12
CA ILE A 150 5.54 23.64 -1.48
C ILE A 150 6.69 24.43 -0.87
N GLY A 151 7.50 25.09 -1.73
CA GLY A 151 8.64 25.91 -1.32
C GLY A 151 10.01 25.22 -1.37
N ALA A 152 10.11 23.95 -1.77
CA ALA A 152 11.40 23.34 -2.02
C ALA A 152 11.98 23.81 -3.37
N MET A 153 12.87 24.80 -3.33
CA MET A 153 13.65 25.23 -4.52
C MET A 153 14.70 24.18 -4.91
N PHE A 154 15.17 23.37 -3.95
CA PHE A 154 16.15 22.30 -4.13
C PHE A 154 15.75 21.07 -3.29
N GLY A 155 16.07 19.84 -3.77
CA GLY A 155 15.83 18.59 -3.07
C GLY A 155 14.56 17.84 -3.54
N GLU A 156 14.00 16.99 -2.68
CA GLU A 156 12.82 16.18 -3.01
C GLU A 156 11.57 17.06 -3.16
N LYS A 157 11.01 17.09 -4.37
CA LYS A 157 9.79 17.85 -4.70
C LYS A 157 8.54 17.26 -4.03
N HIS A 158 8.60 16.01 -3.63
CA HIS A 158 7.48 15.28 -3.04
C HIS A 158 7.84 14.77 -1.66
N LYS A 159 6.95 14.97 -0.70
CA LYS A 159 7.03 14.43 0.66
C LYS A 159 5.89 13.45 0.90
N ARG A 160 6.15 12.44 1.70
CA ARG A 160 5.12 11.56 2.23
C ARG A 160 4.44 12.25 3.41
N SER A 161 3.13 12.07 3.54
CA SER A 161 2.37 12.42 4.74
C SER A 161 2.77 11.53 5.94
N GLY A 162 2.50 11.97 7.16
CA GLY A 162 2.75 11.19 8.37
C GLY A 162 4.20 11.20 8.89
N GLY A 163 5.05 12.10 8.39
CA GLY A 163 6.40 12.32 8.90
C GLY A 163 7.38 11.18 8.55
N LYS A 164 8.51 11.11 9.30
CA LYS A 164 9.61 10.18 9.02
C LYS A 164 9.49 8.81 9.72
N ALA A 165 8.42 8.54 10.47
CA ALA A 165 8.31 7.32 11.27
C ALA A 165 8.43 6.05 10.42
N LEU A 166 7.71 5.97 9.30
CA LEU A 166 7.79 4.83 8.39
C LEU A 166 9.15 4.71 7.67
N ASP A 167 9.92 5.80 7.52
CA ASP A 167 11.29 5.71 6.97
C ASP A 167 12.21 4.89 7.87
N PHE A 168 11.99 4.96 9.18
CA PHE A 168 12.75 4.17 10.14
C PHE A 168 12.21 2.74 10.29
N TYR A 169 10.90 2.59 10.52
CA TYR A 169 10.30 1.33 10.93
C TYR A 169 9.94 0.40 9.77
N ALA A 170 9.63 0.92 8.57
CA ALA A 170 9.35 0.08 7.42
C ALA A 170 10.56 -0.77 7.02
N SER A 171 10.29 -2.04 6.73
CA SER A 171 11.26 -2.97 6.13
C SER A 171 11.39 -2.75 4.63
N GLN A 172 10.31 -2.34 3.99
CA GLN A 172 10.27 -2.00 2.56
C GLN A 172 9.53 -0.68 2.35
N ILE A 173 10.04 0.16 1.44
CA ILE A 173 9.40 1.38 1.00
C ILE A 173 9.40 1.37 -0.52
N MET A 174 8.19 1.37 -1.08
CA MET A 174 7.92 1.29 -2.51
C MET A 174 7.25 2.58 -2.98
N TRP A 175 7.83 3.22 -3.97
CA TRP A 175 7.27 4.41 -4.61
C TRP A 175 6.69 4.06 -5.96
N LEU A 176 5.44 4.44 -6.19
CA LEU A 176 4.73 4.26 -7.44
C LEU A 176 4.60 5.59 -8.17
N ALA A 177 4.90 5.57 -9.46
CA ALA A 177 4.73 6.71 -10.36
C ALA A 177 3.90 6.29 -11.57
N HIS A 178 2.89 7.07 -11.90
CA HIS A 178 2.12 6.94 -13.14
C HIS A 178 2.97 7.48 -14.30
N LEU A 179 3.26 6.63 -15.30
CA LEU A 179 4.06 7.02 -16.46
C LEU A 179 3.18 7.47 -17.64
N LYS A 180 2.17 6.65 -17.98
CA LYS A 180 1.25 6.95 -19.09
C LYS A 180 -0.06 6.19 -18.97
N ILE A 181 -1.11 6.71 -19.62
CA ILE A 181 -2.36 6.02 -19.83
C ILE A 181 -2.22 5.10 -21.04
N LEU A 182 -2.61 3.85 -20.89
CA LEU A 182 -2.64 2.85 -21.96
C LEU A 182 -3.99 2.94 -22.67
N LYS A 183 -3.95 3.09 -23.97
CA LYS A 183 -5.14 3.26 -24.80
C LYS A 183 -5.14 2.28 -25.96
N LYS A 184 -6.32 1.86 -26.40
CA LYS A 184 -6.55 1.06 -27.61
C LYS A 184 -7.70 1.62 -28.42
N THR A 185 -7.61 1.49 -29.74
CA THR A 185 -8.68 1.89 -30.64
C THR A 185 -9.64 0.73 -30.85
N ILE A 186 -10.90 0.92 -30.46
CA ILE A 186 -12.00 -0.04 -30.67
C ILE A 186 -13.07 0.66 -31.48
N ASN A 187 -13.44 0.12 -32.64
CA ASN A 187 -14.43 0.70 -33.54
C ASN A 187 -14.14 2.19 -33.86
N LYS A 188 -12.89 2.49 -34.18
CA LYS A 188 -12.42 3.86 -34.49
C LYS A 188 -12.48 4.84 -33.32
N VAL A 189 -12.74 4.40 -32.10
CA VAL A 189 -12.76 5.23 -30.88
C VAL A 189 -11.60 4.80 -29.99
N GLU A 190 -10.77 5.76 -29.60
CA GLU A 190 -9.69 5.53 -28.65
C GLU A 190 -10.26 5.42 -27.22
N ARG A 191 -9.93 4.32 -26.53
CA ARG A 191 -10.41 4.04 -25.17
C ARG A 191 -9.26 3.69 -24.24
N PRO A 192 -9.20 4.28 -23.04
CA PRO A 192 -8.24 3.87 -22.03
C PRO A 192 -8.60 2.46 -21.51
N TYR A 193 -7.60 1.60 -21.38
CA TYR A 193 -7.78 0.26 -20.81
C TYR A 193 -6.88 -0.01 -19.61
N GLY A 194 -5.93 0.86 -19.34
CA GLY A 194 -4.99 0.69 -18.24
C GLY A 194 -4.04 1.85 -18.08
N ILE A 195 -3.08 1.67 -17.20
CA ILE A 195 -1.99 2.62 -16.95
C ILE A 195 -0.65 1.88 -16.86
N LEU A 196 0.42 2.52 -17.30
CA LEU A 196 1.79 2.06 -17.06
C LEU A 196 2.32 2.71 -15.77
N ILE A 197 2.81 1.90 -14.87
CA ILE A 197 3.30 2.30 -13.55
C ILE A 197 4.77 1.93 -13.43
N LYS A 198 5.56 2.84 -12.86
CA LYS A 198 6.91 2.55 -12.38
C LYS A 198 6.89 2.37 -10.88
N SER A 199 7.34 1.21 -10.41
CA SER A 199 7.61 0.94 -8.99
C SER A 199 9.10 1.09 -8.72
N SER A 200 9.45 1.83 -7.68
CA SER A 200 10.84 2.02 -7.23
C SER A 200 10.97 1.68 -5.75
N VAL A 201 11.71 0.63 -5.43
CA VAL A 201 11.92 0.19 -4.05
C VAL A 201 13.09 0.98 -3.45
N ARG A 202 12.78 2.08 -2.76
CA ARG A 202 13.78 2.99 -2.18
C ARG A 202 14.44 2.45 -0.92
N LYS A 203 13.75 1.59 -0.18
CA LYS A 203 14.28 0.90 1.01
C LYS A 203 13.88 -0.55 0.96
N ASN A 204 14.81 -1.44 1.24
CA ASN A 204 14.54 -2.87 1.35
C ASN A 204 15.50 -3.51 2.35
N LYS A 205 14.97 -4.01 3.46
CA LYS A 205 15.75 -4.75 4.48
C LYS A 205 15.68 -6.28 4.31
N VAL A 206 14.89 -6.76 3.34
CA VAL A 206 14.68 -8.19 3.10
C VAL A 206 15.28 -8.67 1.77
N ALA A 207 15.67 -7.72 0.90
CA ALA A 207 16.33 -7.99 -0.38
C ALA A 207 17.13 -6.76 -0.84
N ILE A 208 17.57 -6.75 -2.10
CA ILE A 208 18.34 -5.62 -2.68
C ILE A 208 17.41 -4.39 -2.82
N ALA A 209 17.86 -3.27 -2.24
CA ALA A 209 17.20 -1.97 -2.39
C ALA A 209 17.53 -1.30 -3.75
N HIS A 210 16.88 -0.17 -4.03
CA HIS A 210 17.10 0.69 -5.21
C HIS A 210 16.83 0.03 -6.56
N ARG A 211 16.03 -1.06 -6.57
CA ARG A 211 15.51 -1.65 -7.79
C ARG A 211 14.23 -0.95 -8.22
N SER A 212 14.00 -0.89 -9.52
CA SER A 212 12.75 -0.44 -10.12
C SER A 212 12.26 -1.44 -11.16
N ALA A 213 10.94 -1.49 -11.34
CA ALA A 213 10.28 -2.23 -12.40
C ALA A 213 9.13 -1.39 -12.96
N GLU A 214 8.81 -1.62 -14.22
CA GLU A 214 7.63 -1.06 -14.86
C GLU A 214 6.64 -2.19 -15.13
N PHE A 215 5.37 -1.94 -14.87
CA PHE A 215 4.30 -2.89 -15.12
C PHE A 215 3.02 -2.17 -15.54
N GLU A 216 2.18 -2.88 -16.27
CA GLU A 216 0.87 -2.40 -16.66
C GLU A 216 -0.17 -2.79 -15.60
N PHE A 217 -1.07 -1.86 -15.32
CA PHE A 217 -2.27 -2.11 -14.54
C PHE A 217 -3.47 -1.94 -15.46
N HIS A 218 -4.21 -3.03 -15.69
CA HIS A 218 -5.38 -3.04 -16.56
C HIS A 218 -6.66 -2.86 -15.74
N PHE A 219 -7.51 -1.92 -16.15
CA PHE A 219 -8.76 -1.63 -15.46
C PHE A 219 -9.70 -2.86 -15.49
N GLY A 220 -10.20 -3.24 -14.30
CA GLY A 220 -11.06 -4.41 -14.11
C GLY A 220 -10.36 -5.78 -14.16
N TYR A 221 -9.02 -5.78 -14.33
CA TYR A 221 -8.23 -7.02 -14.33
C TYR A 221 -7.20 -7.05 -13.20
N GLY A 222 -6.46 -5.95 -13.00
CA GLY A 222 -5.37 -5.87 -12.02
C GLY A 222 -4.01 -5.68 -12.66
N VAL A 223 -2.96 -6.16 -11.98
CA VAL A 223 -1.59 -6.11 -12.47
C VAL A 223 -1.39 -7.09 -13.61
N GLU A 224 -0.92 -6.61 -14.75
CA GLU A 224 -0.47 -7.46 -15.87
C GLU A 224 1.01 -7.82 -15.62
N ASP A 225 1.25 -8.99 -15.00
CA ASP A 225 2.56 -9.43 -14.57
C ASP A 225 3.33 -10.25 -15.62
N LEU A 226 2.62 -10.82 -16.59
CA LEU A 226 3.24 -11.68 -17.63
C LEU A 226 4.21 -10.88 -18.50
N THR A 227 3.74 -9.78 -19.08
CA THR A 227 4.57 -8.92 -19.93
C THR A 227 5.72 -8.31 -19.14
N ALA A 228 5.46 -7.87 -17.89
CA ALA A 228 6.49 -7.34 -17.00
C ALA A 228 7.57 -8.38 -16.70
N SER A 229 7.18 -9.63 -16.42
CA SER A 229 8.10 -10.76 -16.17
C SER A 229 8.92 -11.13 -17.41
N VAL A 230 8.30 -11.17 -18.59
CA VAL A 230 9.00 -11.44 -19.86
C VAL A 230 10.00 -10.33 -20.17
N ASN A 231 9.62 -9.07 -20.01
CA ASN A 231 10.52 -7.94 -20.23
C ASN A 231 11.73 -7.97 -19.27
N TRP A 232 11.48 -8.30 -18.00
CA TRP A 232 12.56 -8.45 -17.03
C TRP A 232 13.51 -9.60 -17.38
N LEU A 233 12.98 -10.78 -17.81
CA LEU A 233 13.81 -11.90 -18.26
C LEU A 233 14.62 -11.55 -19.49
N LYS A 234 14.06 -10.75 -20.42
CA LYS A 234 14.77 -10.21 -21.57
C LYS A 234 15.92 -9.30 -21.16
N GLU A 235 15.65 -8.39 -20.25
CA GLU A 235 16.64 -7.42 -19.73
C GLU A 235 17.84 -8.11 -19.09
N ILE A 236 17.61 -9.18 -18.31
CA ILE A 236 18.68 -9.96 -17.68
C ILE A 236 19.26 -11.10 -18.58
N GLY A 237 18.86 -11.15 -19.86
CA GLY A 237 19.39 -12.13 -20.83
C GLY A 237 18.95 -13.58 -20.57
N ARG A 238 17.82 -13.81 -19.90
CA ARG A 238 17.34 -15.15 -19.52
C ARG A 238 16.07 -15.62 -20.23
N LEU A 239 15.67 -15.03 -21.33
CA LEU A 239 14.51 -15.49 -22.10
C LEU A 239 14.63 -16.97 -22.55
N GLY A 240 15.82 -17.41 -22.93
CA GLY A 240 16.07 -18.79 -23.31
C GLY A 240 15.79 -19.82 -22.20
N SER A 241 15.84 -19.43 -20.92
CA SER A 241 15.56 -20.33 -19.80
C SER A 241 14.09 -20.74 -19.69
N ILE A 242 13.18 -20.02 -20.35
CA ILE A 242 11.73 -20.33 -20.44
C ILE A 242 11.31 -20.75 -21.85
N GLY A 243 12.27 -21.09 -22.73
CA GLY A 243 11.99 -21.56 -24.08
C GLY A 243 11.62 -20.49 -25.11
N LEU A 244 11.70 -19.21 -24.75
CA LEU A 244 11.49 -18.10 -25.68
C LEU A 244 12.79 -17.71 -26.37
N LYS A 245 12.71 -17.47 -27.70
CA LYS A 245 13.85 -16.94 -28.48
C LYS A 245 13.98 -15.44 -28.24
N THR A 246 15.22 -14.97 -28.15
CA THR A 246 15.57 -13.53 -28.11
C THR A 246 15.31 -12.86 -29.46
#